data_42b10e1bbf9633527a7346959bd4f1b3
#
_entry.id   42b10e1bbf9633527a7346959bd4f1b3
#
_cell.length_a   1.000
_cell.length_b   1.000
_cell.length_c   1.000
_cell.angle_alpha   90.00
_cell.angle_beta   90.00
_cell.angle_gamma   90.00
#
_symmetry.space_group_name_H-M   'P 1'
#
loop_
_entity.id
_entity.type
_entity.pdbx_description
1 polymer ?
#
loop_
_entity_poly.entity_id
_entity_poly.type
_entity_poly.pdbx_seq_one_letter_code
_entity_poly.pdbx_strand_id
1 'polypeptide(L)'
;MNTVYHITVVTARTGEAIVRGGKYFPEPTRAVILGSSLGGAFLKLRGIYCGFALEVYAIGTRIVTSSVQAVHFVEEPERVRVQ
;
A
#
# COMPACT_ATOMS: atom_id res chain seq x y z
N MET A 1 -6.07 -7.67 -16.27
CA MET A 1 -5.23 -6.46 -16.25
C MET A 1 -4.78 -6.18 -14.84
N ASN A 2 -3.51 -5.90 -14.68
CA ASN A 2 -2.95 -5.71 -13.35
C ASN A 2 -2.85 -4.24 -13.01
N THR A 3 -3.20 -3.93 -11.78
CA THR A 3 -3.03 -2.58 -11.28
C THR A 3 -1.71 -2.51 -10.53
N VAL A 4 -0.94 -1.47 -10.78
CA VAL A 4 0.32 -1.27 -10.10
C VAL A 4 0.15 -0.10 -9.13
N TYR A 5 0.51 -0.34 -7.88
CA TYR A 5 0.50 0.69 -6.86
C TYR A 5 1.94 1.02 -6.48
N HIS A 6 2.20 2.30 -6.37
CA HIS A 6 3.49 2.78 -5.88
C HIS A 6 3.27 3.25 -4.46
N ILE A 7 3.97 2.63 -3.52
CA ILE A 7 3.76 2.91 -2.11
C ILE A 7 5.07 3.38 -1.51
N THR A 8 5.05 4.58 -0.96
CA THR A 8 6.19 5.12 -0.24
C THR A 8 5.83 5.12 1.23
N VAL A 9 6.53 4.32 2.00
CA VAL A 9 6.26 4.22 3.44
C VAL A 9 6.85 5.44 4.12
N VAL A 10 6.00 6.17 4.82
CA VAL A 10 6.43 7.34 5.58
C VAL A 10 6.85 6.92 6.98
N THR A 11 6.00 6.16 7.63
CA THR A 11 6.27 5.67 8.98
C THR A 11 5.82 4.23 9.07
N ALA A 12 6.78 3.32 9.14
CA ALA A 12 6.47 1.89 9.15
C ALA A 12 5.63 1.50 10.35
N ARG A 13 5.90 2.14 11.48
CA ARG A 13 5.23 1.76 12.71
C ARG A 13 3.74 2.03 12.69
N THR A 14 3.31 3.12 12.05
CA THR A 14 1.90 3.47 11.99
C THR A 14 1.26 3.05 10.69
N GLY A 15 2.04 2.66 9.71
CA GLY A 15 1.52 2.32 8.40
C GLY A 15 1.27 3.51 7.51
N GLU A 16 1.68 4.69 7.94
CA GLU A 16 1.51 5.88 7.11
C GLU A 16 2.33 5.76 5.84
N ALA A 17 1.70 6.10 4.74
CA ALA A 17 2.31 5.95 3.44
C ALA A 17 1.72 6.93 2.45
N ILE A 18 2.38 7.05 1.31
CA ILE A 18 1.85 7.78 0.18
C ILE A 18 1.63 6.75 -0.91
N VAL A 19 0.40 6.68 -1.42
CA VAL A 19 0.01 5.67 -2.38
C VAL A 19 -0.40 6.34 -3.68
N ARG A 20 0.06 5.79 -4.79
CA ARG A 20 -0.33 6.25 -6.11
C ARG A 20 -0.55 5.02 -6.99
N GLY A 21 -1.62 5.02 -7.75
CA GLY A 21 -1.89 3.95 -8.71
C GLY A 21 -3.34 3.56 -8.72
N GLY A 22 -3.76 2.92 -9.80
CA GLY A 22 -5.11 2.46 -9.94
C GLY A 22 -6.12 3.60 -10.00
N LYS A 23 -7.38 3.23 -9.97
CA LYS A 23 -8.43 4.24 -10.10
C LYS A 23 -8.68 4.98 -8.80
N TYR A 24 -8.27 4.41 -7.67
CA TYR A 24 -8.51 5.05 -6.38
C TYR A 24 -7.47 6.09 -6.05
N PHE A 25 -6.27 5.96 -6.63
CA PHE A 25 -5.17 6.86 -6.31
C PHE A 25 -4.52 7.37 -7.58
N PRO A 26 -5.24 8.18 -8.36
CA PRO A 26 -4.67 8.72 -9.59
C PRO A 26 -3.48 9.64 -9.33
N GLU A 27 -3.41 10.19 -8.12
CA GLU A 27 -2.29 11.05 -7.72
C GLU A 27 -1.78 10.58 -6.38
N PRO A 28 -0.54 10.94 -6.03
CA PRO A 28 -0.01 10.55 -4.73
C PRO A 28 -0.94 10.99 -3.61
N THR A 29 -1.34 10.05 -2.79
CA THR A 29 -2.35 10.28 -1.77
C THR A 29 -1.86 9.75 -0.44
N ARG A 30 -2.04 10.55 0.59
CA ARG A 30 -1.69 10.13 1.93
C ARG A 30 -2.67 9.07 2.41
N ALA A 31 -2.13 8.00 2.98
CA ALA A 31 -2.94 6.86 3.36
C ALA A 31 -2.31 6.13 4.53
N VAL A 32 -3.08 5.23 5.11
CA VAL A 32 -2.59 4.34 6.16
C VAL A 32 -2.77 2.92 5.66
N ILE A 33 -1.69 2.16 5.65
CA ILE A 33 -1.73 0.75 5.28
C ILE A 33 -2.25 0.00 6.50
N LEU A 34 -3.43 -0.57 6.37
CA LEU A 34 -4.04 -1.30 7.48
C LEU A 34 -3.52 -2.72 7.56
N GLY A 35 -3.14 -3.29 6.44
CA GLY A 35 -2.61 -4.64 6.40
C GLY A 35 -3.16 -5.39 5.21
N SER A 36 -3.08 -6.70 5.29
CA SER A 36 -3.55 -7.57 4.22
C SER A 36 -4.68 -8.43 4.71
N SER A 37 -5.63 -8.69 3.83
CA SER A 37 -6.79 -9.49 4.20
C SER A 37 -7.09 -10.49 3.11
N LEU A 38 -7.83 -11.52 3.48
CA LEU A 38 -8.27 -12.52 2.54
C LEU A 38 -9.68 -12.17 2.11
N GLY A 39 -9.75 -11.52 0.95
CA GLY A 39 -11.03 -11.08 0.41
C GLY A 39 -11.77 -10.10 1.31
N GLY A 40 -11.05 -9.40 2.16
CA GLY A 40 -11.67 -8.47 3.09
C GLY A 40 -12.25 -9.12 4.33
N ALA A 41 -12.15 -10.45 4.44
CA ALA A 41 -12.80 -11.17 5.54
C ALA A 41 -11.87 -11.34 6.74
N PHE A 42 -10.62 -11.68 6.49
CA PHE A 42 -9.65 -11.90 7.56
C PHE A 42 -8.50 -10.93 7.38
N LEU A 43 -8.28 -10.11 8.37
CA LEU A 43 -7.21 -9.14 8.32
C LEU A 43 -5.96 -9.77 8.90
N LYS A 44 -4.94 -9.90 8.08
CA LYS A 44 -3.63 -10.26 8.58
C LYS A 44 -3.00 -9.03 9.16
N LEU A 45 -2.20 -9.25 10.15
CA LEU A 45 -1.50 -8.12 10.74
C LEU A 45 -0.52 -7.56 9.74
N ARG A 46 -0.37 -6.31 9.77
CA ARG A 46 0.63 -5.51 9.08
C ARG A 46 1.38 -6.21 7.97
N GLY A 47 1.55 -5.49 6.92
CA GLY A 47 2.38 -5.93 5.84
C GLY A 47 1.59 -6.19 4.59
N ILE A 48 2.34 -6.41 3.53
CA ILE A 48 1.79 -6.65 2.22
C ILE A 48 2.20 -8.05 1.83
N TYR A 49 1.22 -8.90 1.57
CA TYR A 49 1.47 -10.30 1.28
C TYR A 49 0.88 -10.66 -0.07
N CYS A 50 1.64 -11.37 -0.87
CA CYS A 50 1.12 -11.89 -2.13
C CYS A 50 -0.01 -12.86 -1.85
N GLY A 51 -1.03 -12.82 -2.68
CA GLY A 51 -2.19 -13.67 -2.50
C GLY A 51 -3.26 -13.09 -1.61
N PHE A 52 -2.99 -11.96 -0.97
CA PHE A 52 -3.94 -11.29 -0.10
C PHE A 52 -4.25 -9.92 -0.64
N ALA A 53 -5.45 -9.43 -0.36
CA ALA A 53 -5.82 -8.07 -0.69
C ALA A 53 -5.10 -7.11 0.25
N LEU A 54 -4.80 -5.93 -0.24
CA LEU A 54 -4.23 -4.88 0.58
C LEU A 54 -5.35 -3.98 1.05
N GLU A 55 -5.35 -3.66 2.34
CA GLU A 55 -6.35 -2.77 2.91
C GLU A 55 -5.70 -1.45 3.27
N VAL A 56 -6.29 -0.39 2.77
CA VAL A 56 -5.75 0.96 2.90
C VAL A 56 -6.87 1.87 3.37
N TYR A 57 -6.55 2.78 4.28
CA TYR A 57 -7.49 3.81 4.69
C TYR A 57 -7.02 5.13 4.12
N ALA A 58 -7.85 5.75 3.30
CA ALA A 58 -7.50 7.01 2.66
C ALA A 58 -8.77 7.76 2.32
N ILE A 59 -8.68 9.08 2.34
CA ILE A 59 -9.80 9.95 1.94
C ILE A 59 -11.07 9.57 2.69
N GLY A 60 -10.92 9.27 3.98
CA GLY A 60 -12.07 8.97 4.82
C GLY A 60 -12.72 7.62 4.58
N THR A 61 -12.08 6.71 3.85
CA THR A 61 -12.71 5.44 3.57
C THR A 61 -11.69 4.30 3.56
N ARG A 62 -12.19 3.10 3.79
CA ARG A 62 -11.37 1.90 3.73
C ARG A 62 -11.46 1.34 2.31
N ILE A 63 -10.30 1.12 1.73
CA ILE A 63 -10.19 0.61 0.37
C ILE A 63 -9.54 -0.76 0.44
N VAL A 64 -10.16 -1.75 -0.19
CA VAL A 64 -9.64 -3.10 -0.27
C VAL A 64 -9.31 -3.36 -1.73
N THR A 65 -8.04 -3.66 -1.99
CA THR A 65 -7.62 -3.92 -3.37
C THR A 65 -7.95 -5.36 -3.75
N SER A 66 -7.75 -5.70 -5.00
CA SER A 66 -7.73 -7.11 -5.39
C SER A 66 -6.45 -7.72 -4.83
N SER A 67 -6.36 -9.05 -4.94
CA SER A 67 -5.22 -9.77 -4.38
C SER A 67 -3.92 -9.30 -4.99
N VAL A 68 -2.94 -9.09 -4.12
CA VAL A 68 -1.60 -8.69 -4.52
C VAL A 68 -0.92 -9.87 -5.19
N GLN A 69 -0.35 -9.65 -6.37
CA GLN A 69 0.28 -10.73 -7.11
C GLN A 69 1.79 -10.70 -7.00
N ALA A 70 2.37 -9.53 -6.80
CA ALA A 70 3.81 -9.43 -6.67
C ALA A 70 4.14 -8.18 -5.88
N VAL A 71 5.25 -8.24 -5.15
CA VAL A 71 5.76 -7.11 -4.40
C VAL A 71 7.21 -6.91 -4.80
N HIS A 72 7.54 -5.71 -5.22
CA HIS A 72 8.90 -5.36 -5.58
C HIS A 72 9.34 -4.18 -4.74
N PHE A 73 10.49 -4.31 -4.13
CA PHE A 73 11.06 -3.21 -3.37
C PHE A 73 11.94 -2.39 -4.27
N VAL A 74 11.74 -1.08 -4.24
CA VAL A 74 12.49 -0.17 -5.06
C VAL A 74 13.29 0.73 -4.15
N GLU A 75 14.58 0.77 -4.39
CA GLU A 75 15.46 1.64 -3.63
C GLU A 75 15.47 3.00 -4.29
N GLU A 76 15.27 4.03 -3.48
CA GLU A 76 15.21 5.38 -4.03
C GLU A 76 16.53 6.07 -3.82
N PRO A 77 17.19 6.48 -4.89
CA PRO A 77 18.49 7.11 -4.76
C PRO A 77 18.50 8.34 -3.87
N GLU A 78 17.40 9.07 -3.85
CA GLU A 78 17.34 10.28 -3.03
C GLU A 78 17.54 9.99 -1.57
N ARG A 79 17.12 8.83 -1.13
CA ARG A 79 17.26 8.49 0.28
C ARG A 79 18.70 8.30 0.67
N VAL A 80 19.50 7.88 -0.28
CA VAL A 80 20.91 7.64 0.00
C VAL A 80 21.63 8.95 0.20
N ARG A 81 21.16 9.99 -0.45
CA ARG A 81 21.83 11.28 -0.42
C ARG A 81 21.42 12.13 0.77
N VAL A 82 20.41 11.73 1.46
CA VAL A 82 19.97 12.50 2.61
C VAL A 82 20.97 12.37 3.72
N GLN A 83 21.68 13.39 3.98
CA GLN A 83 22.70 13.38 4.97
C GLN A 83 22.56 14.54 5.91
#